data_a3ad00e6daf2409499fbfdb5ae8ed3b1
#
_entry.id   a3ad00e6daf2409499fbfdb5ae8ed3b1
#
_cell.length_a   1.000
_cell.length_b   1.000
_cell.length_c   1.000
_cell.angle_alpha   90.00
_cell.angle_beta   90.00
_cell.angle_gamma   90.00
#
_symmetry.space_group_name_H-M   'P 1'
#
loop_
_entity.id
_entity.type
_entity.pdbx_description
1 polymer ?
#
loop_
_entity_poly.entity_id
_entity_poly.type
_entity_poly.pdbx_seq_one_letter_code
_entity_poly.pdbx_strand_id
1 'polypeptide(L)'
;GKTFAEVCAAGLNYLAQVYHDGTRVTYPLYSEEEIAAVPARAHAELYYCPAQQPGARFAIVLSGNALYYSGELRGGVSTAWELHEQGYAVFSLRYRIGWEAGDDAPLEDLARAIRFVMDNADTFGVSTEDYALLGYSSGGQLAGVFGNEEKGWGRYGVPKPGVLLLAYPINN
;
A
#
# COMPACT_ATOMS: atom_id res chain seq x y z
N GLY A 1 -15.60 -22.31 0.95
CA GLY A 1 -15.00 -20.99 0.88
C GLY A 1 -15.29 -20.34 -0.47
N LYS A 2 -15.20 -19.01 -0.57
CA LYS A 2 -15.37 -18.27 -1.83
C LYS A 2 -14.25 -18.62 -2.82
N THR A 3 -14.57 -18.69 -4.10
CA THR A 3 -13.58 -18.79 -5.15
C THR A 3 -12.80 -17.47 -5.31
N PHE A 4 -11.63 -17.52 -5.93
CA PHE A 4 -10.85 -16.33 -6.22
C PHE A 4 -11.64 -15.27 -7.03
N ALA A 5 -12.41 -15.73 -8.01
CA ALA A 5 -13.27 -14.85 -8.82
C ALA A 5 -14.37 -14.17 -7.97
N GLU A 6 -14.96 -14.87 -7.03
CA GLU A 6 -15.95 -14.30 -6.10
C GLU A 6 -15.33 -13.27 -5.16
N VAL A 7 -14.11 -13.50 -4.67
CA VAL A 7 -13.37 -12.54 -3.83
C VAL A 7 -13.05 -11.27 -4.63
N CYS A 8 -12.55 -11.41 -5.85
CA CYS A 8 -12.26 -10.26 -6.72
C CYS A 8 -13.53 -9.47 -7.05
N ALA A 9 -14.63 -10.16 -7.38
CA ALA A 9 -15.90 -9.51 -7.68
C ALA A 9 -16.44 -8.74 -6.46
N ALA A 10 -16.36 -9.31 -5.27
CA ALA A 10 -16.77 -8.65 -4.05
C ALA A 10 -15.94 -7.39 -3.78
N GLY A 11 -14.63 -7.47 -3.94
CA GLY A 11 -13.73 -6.33 -3.76
C GLY A 11 -13.98 -5.21 -4.77
N LEU A 12 -14.16 -5.53 -6.04
CA LEU A 12 -14.48 -4.56 -7.09
C LEU A 12 -15.83 -3.88 -6.86
N ASN A 13 -16.86 -4.65 -6.46
CA ASN A 13 -18.17 -4.11 -6.16
C ASN A 13 -18.12 -3.16 -4.95
N TYR A 14 -17.37 -3.52 -3.92
CA TYR A 14 -17.19 -2.66 -2.76
C TYR A 14 -16.45 -1.36 -3.13
N LEU A 15 -15.37 -1.41 -3.88
CA LEU A 15 -14.64 -0.22 -4.33
C LEU A 15 -15.49 0.67 -5.24
N ALA A 16 -16.31 0.08 -6.11
CA ALA A 16 -17.28 0.82 -6.91
C ALA A 16 -18.31 1.55 -6.04
N GLN A 17 -18.84 0.89 -5.03
CA GLN A 17 -19.76 1.48 -4.06
C GLN A 17 -19.11 2.66 -3.32
N VAL A 18 -17.90 2.47 -2.80
CA VAL A 18 -17.13 3.50 -2.10
C VAL A 18 -16.90 4.73 -3.00
N TYR A 19 -16.55 4.50 -4.26
CA TYR A 19 -16.37 5.57 -5.23
C TYR A 19 -17.69 6.30 -5.54
N HIS A 20 -18.78 5.57 -5.74
CA HIS A 20 -20.10 6.16 -5.96
C HIS A 20 -20.62 6.95 -4.76
N ASP A 21 -20.24 6.56 -3.54
CA ASP A 21 -20.57 7.30 -2.31
C ASP A 21 -19.75 8.59 -2.15
N GLY A 22 -18.88 8.90 -3.11
CA GLY A 22 -18.07 10.11 -3.15
C GLY A 22 -16.79 10.06 -2.34
N THR A 23 -16.39 8.88 -1.85
CA THR A 23 -15.12 8.69 -1.15
C THR A 23 -13.97 8.71 -2.15
N ARG A 24 -12.96 9.53 -1.89
CA ARG A 24 -11.74 9.53 -2.68
C ARG A 24 -10.96 8.25 -2.44
N VAL A 25 -10.60 7.55 -3.51
CA VAL A 25 -9.92 6.24 -3.47
C VAL A 25 -8.48 6.28 -3.97
N THR A 26 -8.06 7.39 -4.57
CA THR A 26 -6.70 7.55 -5.13
C THR A 26 -6.03 8.78 -4.56
N TYR A 27 -4.82 8.63 -4.07
CA TYR A 27 -4.04 9.71 -3.45
C TYR A 27 -2.62 9.76 -4.02
N PRO A 28 -2.21 10.85 -4.69
CA PRO A 28 -0.81 11.06 -5.03
C PRO A 28 0.00 11.28 -3.74
N LEU A 29 1.22 10.74 -3.69
CA LEU A 29 2.08 10.88 -2.51
C LEU A 29 2.89 12.17 -2.48
N TYR A 30 3.14 12.75 -3.63
CA TYR A 30 3.99 13.92 -3.80
C TYR A 30 3.18 15.09 -4.31
N SER A 31 3.59 16.31 -3.91
CA SER A 31 2.99 17.54 -4.40
C SER A 31 3.36 17.81 -5.86
N GLU A 32 2.63 18.72 -6.51
CA GLU A 32 2.94 19.16 -7.88
C GLU A 32 4.35 19.74 -7.99
N GLU A 33 4.83 20.47 -6.97
CA GLU A 33 6.19 21.00 -6.91
C GLU A 33 7.25 19.88 -6.80
N GLU A 34 7.01 18.88 -5.96
CA GLU A 34 7.89 17.71 -5.82
C GLU A 34 7.94 16.87 -7.10
N ILE A 35 6.81 16.75 -7.80
CA ILE A 35 6.72 16.06 -9.10
C ILE A 35 7.43 16.88 -10.19
N ALA A 36 7.30 18.21 -10.20
CA ALA A 36 8.02 19.05 -11.15
C ALA A 36 9.55 18.94 -10.98
N ALA A 37 10.03 18.81 -9.74
CA ALA A 37 11.43 18.61 -9.44
C ALA A 37 11.93 17.20 -9.83
N VAL A 38 11.12 16.17 -9.65
CA VAL A 38 11.44 14.77 -9.97
C VAL A 38 10.20 14.12 -10.62
N PRO A 39 10.10 14.17 -11.96
CA PRO A 39 8.89 13.71 -12.67
C PRO A 39 8.46 12.26 -12.36
N ALA A 40 9.41 11.36 -12.08
CA ALA A 40 9.13 9.98 -11.72
C ALA A 40 8.25 9.83 -10.47
N ARG A 41 8.21 10.83 -9.59
CA ARG A 41 7.35 10.87 -8.41
C ARG A 41 5.85 10.88 -8.73
N ALA A 42 5.46 11.23 -9.96
CA ALA A 42 4.09 11.11 -10.42
C ALA A 42 3.56 9.67 -10.44
N HIS A 43 4.46 8.68 -10.44
CA HIS A 43 4.11 7.27 -10.44
C HIS A 43 3.87 6.68 -9.04
N ALA A 44 4.12 7.45 -7.99
CA ALA A 44 3.89 7.02 -6.61
C ALA A 44 2.50 7.44 -6.12
N GLU A 45 1.63 6.46 -5.94
CA GLU A 45 0.23 6.68 -5.57
C GLU A 45 -0.26 5.64 -4.56
N LEU A 46 -1.24 6.04 -3.74
CA LEU A 46 -1.99 5.15 -2.87
C LEU A 46 -3.40 4.92 -3.40
N TYR A 47 -3.84 3.67 -3.35
CA TYR A 47 -5.21 3.25 -3.58
C TYR A 47 -5.85 2.85 -2.25
N TYR A 48 -6.91 3.55 -1.87
CA TYR A 48 -7.53 3.44 -0.56
C TYR A 48 -8.79 2.58 -0.57
N CYS A 49 -8.84 1.59 0.32
CA CYS A 49 -10.01 0.79 0.63
C CYS A 49 -10.37 1.04 2.10
N PRO A 50 -11.48 1.73 2.40
CA PRO A 50 -11.88 2.06 3.77
C PRO A 50 -12.10 0.83 4.63
N ALA A 51 -11.87 0.97 5.94
CA ALA A 51 -12.24 -0.06 6.91
C ALA A 51 -13.74 -0.12 7.14
N GLN A 52 -14.20 -1.24 7.69
CA GLN A 52 -15.61 -1.43 8.08
C GLN A 52 -16.01 -0.56 9.28
N GLN A 53 -15.05 -0.28 10.17
CA GLN A 53 -15.28 0.46 11.41
C GLN A 53 -14.22 1.53 11.65
N PRO A 54 -14.58 2.65 12.28
CA PRO A 54 -13.61 3.66 12.72
C PRO A 54 -12.60 3.10 13.72
N GLY A 55 -11.38 3.66 13.71
CA GLY A 55 -10.31 3.25 14.62
C GLY A 55 -9.61 1.95 14.24
N ALA A 56 -9.89 1.41 13.06
CA ALA A 56 -9.25 0.22 12.54
C ALA A 56 -7.75 0.43 12.33
N ARG A 57 -6.97 -0.64 12.44
CA ARG A 57 -5.60 -0.65 11.96
C ARG A 57 -5.57 -0.52 10.45
N PHE A 58 -4.49 0.03 9.90
CA PHE A 58 -4.29 0.05 8.47
C PHE A 58 -3.22 -0.94 8.02
N ALA A 59 -3.33 -1.36 6.78
CA ALA A 59 -2.34 -2.18 6.09
C ALA A 59 -1.84 -1.45 4.84
N ILE A 60 -0.53 -1.50 4.61
CA ILE A 60 0.08 -1.11 3.35
C ILE A 60 0.37 -2.38 2.56
N VAL A 61 -0.11 -2.46 1.33
CA VAL A 61 0.09 -3.59 0.43
C VAL A 61 1.02 -3.19 -0.71
N LEU A 62 2.07 -3.97 -0.92
CA LEU A 62 3.07 -3.79 -1.96
C LEU A 62 2.95 -4.93 -2.97
N SER A 63 2.45 -4.66 -4.16
CA SER A 63 2.41 -5.63 -5.25
C SER A 63 3.77 -5.78 -5.93
N GLY A 64 3.98 -6.89 -6.62
CA GLY A 64 5.21 -7.13 -7.38
C GLY A 64 5.21 -6.46 -8.75
N ASN A 65 6.40 -6.14 -9.27
CA ASN A 65 6.59 -5.46 -10.55
C ASN A 65 6.09 -6.24 -11.78
N ALA A 66 6.09 -7.57 -11.72
CA ALA A 66 5.64 -8.42 -12.82
C ALA A 66 4.12 -8.34 -13.08
N LEU A 67 3.41 -7.58 -12.28
CA LEU A 67 1.96 -7.55 -12.23
C LEU A 67 1.36 -6.23 -12.74
N TYR A 68 2.11 -5.48 -13.54
CA TYR A 68 1.79 -4.11 -13.96
C TYR A 68 0.46 -3.93 -14.68
N TYR A 69 -0.12 -4.97 -15.27
CA TYR A 69 -1.40 -4.87 -15.97
C TYR A 69 -2.46 -5.89 -15.57
N SER A 70 -2.10 -7.05 -15.07
CA SER A 70 -3.07 -8.08 -14.68
C SER A 70 -3.07 -8.44 -13.21
N GLY A 71 -2.02 -8.10 -12.49
CA GLY A 71 -1.84 -8.52 -11.11
C GLY A 71 -2.32 -7.50 -10.09
N GLU A 72 -2.35 -6.20 -10.42
CA GLU A 72 -2.97 -5.21 -9.53
C GLU A 72 -4.46 -5.52 -9.34
N LEU A 73 -5.16 -5.91 -10.41
CA LEU A 73 -6.54 -6.37 -10.31
C LEU A 73 -6.67 -7.72 -9.60
N ARG A 74 -5.75 -8.66 -9.86
CA ARG A 74 -5.87 -10.01 -9.29
C ARG A 74 -5.30 -10.13 -7.88
N GLY A 75 -4.10 -9.63 -7.63
CA GLY A 75 -3.45 -9.73 -6.33
C GLY A 75 -3.82 -8.60 -5.38
N GLY A 76 -3.87 -7.36 -5.89
CA GLY A 76 -4.14 -6.18 -5.08
C GLY A 76 -5.58 -6.10 -4.58
N VAL A 77 -6.57 -6.30 -5.46
CA VAL A 77 -7.99 -6.20 -5.08
C VAL A 77 -8.40 -7.35 -4.17
N SER A 78 -7.99 -8.59 -4.47
CA SER A 78 -8.33 -9.74 -3.63
C SER A 78 -7.72 -9.62 -2.22
N THR A 79 -6.47 -9.22 -2.14
CA THR A 79 -5.78 -9.02 -0.85
C THR A 79 -6.39 -7.87 -0.08
N ALA A 80 -6.68 -6.74 -0.73
CA ALA A 80 -7.33 -5.61 -0.09
C ALA A 80 -8.70 -6.01 0.46
N TRP A 81 -9.48 -6.80 -0.30
CA TRP A 81 -10.77 -7.29 0.15
C TRP A 81 -10.65 -8.23 1.35
N GLU A 82 -9.73 -9.19 1.32
CA GLU A 82 -9.51 -10.12 2.44
C GLU A 82 -9.09 -9.39 3.72
N LEU A 83 -8.18 -8.42 3.61
CA LEU A 83 -7.79 -7.59 4.74
C LEU A 83 -8.93 -6.69 5.23
N HIS A 84 -9.74 -6.14 4.32
CA HIS A 84 -10.93 -5.38 4.66
C HIS A 84 -11.94 -6.24 5.45
N GLU A 85 -12.17 -7.49 5.03
CA GLU A 85 -13.06 -8.42 5.77
C GLU A 85 -12.51 -8.75 7.17
N GLN A 86 -11.20 -8.64 7.38
CA GLN A 86 -10.56 -8.78 8.68
C GLN A 86 -10.51 -7.48 9.50
N GLY A 87 -11.10 -6.42 9.01
CA GLY A 87 -11.26 -5.17 9.72
C GLY A 87 -10.22 -4.10 9.43
N TYR A 88 -9.27 -4.32 8.51
CA TYR A 88 -8.27 -3.32 8.14
C TYR A 88 -8.81 -2.26 7.19
N ALA A 89 -8.31 -1.03 7.34
CA ALA A 89 -8.25 -0.08 6.22
C ALA A 89 -7.03 -0.46 5.36
N VAL A 90 -7.18 -0.51 4.04
CA VAL A 90 -6.12 -0.99 3.17
C VAL A 90 -5.65 0.10 2.21
N PHE A 91 -4.35 0.29 2.13
CA PHE A 91 -3.69 1.20 1.21
C PHE A 91 -2.75 0.39 0.32
N SER A 92 -3.10 0.23 -0.94
CA SER A 92 -2.23 -0.39 -1.93
C SER A 92 -1.29 0.66 -2.50
N LEU A 93 0.01 0.45 -2.37
CA LEU A 93 1.03 1.38 -2.84
C LEU A 93 1.51 0.99 -4.23
N ARG A 94 1.36 1.92 -5.17
CA ARG A 94 2.12 1.96 -6.40
C ARG A 94 3.39 2.77 -6.14
N TYR A 95 4.54 2.13 -6.25
CA TYR A 95 5.85 2.74 -6.01
C TYR A 95 6.69 2.77 -7.29
N ARG A 96 7.70 3.63 -7.34
CA ARG A 96 8.60 3.74 -8.48
C ARG A 96 9.40 2.45 -8.67
N ILE A 97 9.59 2.04 -9.93
CA ILE A 97 10.19 0.76 -10.32
C ILE A 97 11.15 0.92 -11.51
N GLY A 98 11.89 -0.16 -11.82
CA GLY A 98 12.79 -0.20 -12.95
C GLY A 98 13.88 0.87 -12.86
N TRP A 99 14.10 1.61 -13.93
CA TRP A 99 15.07 2.71 -13.97
C TRP A 99 14.70 3.89 -13.07
N GLU A 100 13.43 4.01 -12.66
CA GLU A 100 12.94 5.01 -11.71
C GLU A 100 13.23 4.63 -10.24
N ALA A 101 13.62 3.38 -10.00
CA ALA A 101 13.89 2.85 -8.66
C ALA A 101 15.30 3.19 -8.13
N GLY A 102 16.07 3.99 -8.87
CA GLY A 102 17.39 4.46 -8.42
C GLY A 102 17.32 5.21 -7.09
N ASP A 103 18.43 5.25 -6.39
CA ASP A 103 18.62 5.99 -5.13
C ASP A 103 17.61 5.62 -4.01
N ASP A 104 17.27 4.32 -3.90
CA ASP A 104 16.30 3.83 -2.91
C ASP A 104 14.88 4.41 -3.05
N ALA A 105 14.51 4.89 -4.24
CA ALA A 105 13.20 5.51 -4.48
C ALA A 105 11.99 4.68 -4.02
N PRO A 106 11.96 3.34 -4.17
CA PRO A 106 10.87 2.52 -3.63
C PRO A 106 10.77 2.58 -2.09
N LEU A 107 11.89 2.65 -1.39
CA LEU A 107 11.92 2.79 0.07
C LEU A 107 11.43 4.18 0.49
N GLU A 108 11.83 5.22 -0.23
CA GLU A 108 11.32 6.59 -0.04
C GLU A 108 9.81 6.65 -0.23
N ASP A 109 9.29 6.04 -1.30
CA ASP A 109 7.85 6.00 -1.58
C ASP A 109 7.08 5.27 -0.47
N LEU A 110 7.59 4.15 0.01
CA LEU A 110 6.97 3.40 1.11
C LEU A 110 6.97 4.20 2.41
N ALA A 111 8.09 4.81 2.77
CA ALA A 111 8.16 5.66 3.95
C ALA A 111 7.21 6.87 3.85
N ARG A 112 7.13 7.48 2.66
CA ARG A 112 6.21 8.58 2.37
C ARG A 112 4.75 8.14 2.52
N ALA A 113 4.40 6.95 2.02
CA ALA A 113 3.06 6.39 2.14
C ALA A 113 2.65 6.18 3.61
N ILE A 114 3.53 5.62 4.42
CA ILE A 114 3.27 5.40 5.84
C ILE A 114 3.06 6.73 6.57
N ARG A 115 3.94 7.71 6.35
CA ARG A 115 3.77 9.06 6.93
C ARG A 115 2.47 9.71 6.48
N PHE A 116 2.14 9.61 5.20
CA PHE A 116 0.91 10.18 4.66
C PHE A 116 -0.34 9.62 5.36
N VAL A 117 -0.41 8.30 5.55
CA VAL A 117 -1.54 7.68 6.25
C VAL A 117 -1.58 8.11 7.71
N MET A 118 -0.43 8.12 8.39
CA MET A 118 -0.36 8.51 9.80
C MET A 118 -0.71 9.98 10.03
N ASP A 119 -0.22 10.88 9.18
CA ASP A 119 -0.51 12.32 9.27
C ASP A 119 -1.98 12.63 8.97
N ASN A 120 -2.66 11.76 8.23
CA ASN A 120 -4.08 11.87 7.89
C ASN A 120 -4.95 10.81 8.59
N ALA A 121 -4.49 10.25 9.70
CA ALA A 121 -5.18 9.18 10.41
C ALA A 121 -6.61 9.54 10.80
N ASP A 122 -6.86 10.77 11.23
CA ASP A 122 -8.20 11.24 11.58
C ASP A 122 -9.12 11.28 10.35
N THR A 123 -8.62 11.73 9.20
CA THR A 123 -9.38 11.74 7.94
C THR A 123 -9.75 10.33 7.49
N PHE A 124 -8.84 9.38 7.61
CA PHE A 124 -9.07 7.98 7.24
C PHE A 124 -9.77 7.17 8.34
N GLY A 125 -9.92 7.72 9.54
CA GLY A 125 -10.51 7.01 10.67
C GLY A 125 -9.70 5.78 11.10
N VAL A 126 -8.38 5.83 11.03
CA VAL A 126 -7.49 4.71 11.33
C VAL A 126 -6.65 4.94 12.58
N SER A 127 -6.26 3.84 13.22
CA SER A 127 -5.24 3.84 14.28
C SER A 127 -3.85 3.97 13.67
N THR A 128 -2.96 4.69 14.33
CA THR A 128 -1.54 4.81 13.97
C THR A 128 -0.67 3.72 14.60
N GLU A 129 -1.26 2.84 15.42
CA GLU A 129 -0.53 1.78 16.12
C GLU A 129 -0.55 0.48 15.34
N ASP A 130 0.58 -0.24 15.38
CA ASP A 130 0.71 -1.61 14.88
C ASP A 130 0.21 -1.81 13.44
N TYR A 131 0.55 -0.90 12.53
CA TYR A 131 0.17 -1.08 11.14
C TYR A 131 0.79 -2.34 10.52
N ALA A 132 0.09 -2.92 9.55
CA ALA A 132 0.56 -4.07 8.81
C ALA A 132 1.25 -3.65 7.52
N LEU A 133 2.35 -4.32 7.19
CA LEU A 133 3.05 -4.19 5.91
C LEU A 133 3.05 -5.55 5.22
N LEU A 134 2.50 -5.62 4.03
CA LEU A 134 2.36 -6.85 3.25
C LEU A 134 2.97 -6.65 1.87
N GLY A 135 3.85 -7.56 1.46
CA GLY A 135 4.49 -7.49 0.15
C GLY A 135 4.52 -8.82 -0.57
N TYR A 136 4.31 -8.78 -1.89
CA TYR A 136 4.36 -9.91 -2.81
C TYR A 136 5.53 -9.78 -3.77
N SER A 137 6.27 -10.87 -4.02
CA SER A 137 7.35 -10.92 -5.01
C SER A 137 8.38 -9.81 -4.76
N SER A 138 8.64 -8.92 -5.71
CA SER A 138 9.49 -7.73 -5.53
C SER A 138 8.98 -6.78 -4.43
N GLY A 139 7.67 -6.66 -4.25
CA GLY A 139 7.07 -5.97 -3.10
C GLY A 139 7.38 -6.65 -1.78
N GLY A 140 7.49 -7.98 -1.77
CA GLY A 140 7.94 -8.76 -0.62
C GLY A 140 9.40 -8.48 -0.28
N GLN A 141 10.27 -8.34 -1.27
CA GLN A 141 11.66 -7.92 -1.07
C GLN A 141 11.73 -6.51 -0.47
N LEU A 142 10.98 -5.57 -1.04
CA LEU A 142 10.90 -4.19 -0.54
C LEU A 142 10.42 -4.14 0.92
N ALA A 143 9.34 -4.86 1.23
CA ALA A 143 8.81 -4.97 2.59
C ALA A 143 9.82 -5.58 3.57
N GLY A 144 10.55 -6.60 3.14
CA GLY A 144 11.60 -7.25 3.93
C GLY A 144 12.75 -6.31 4.27
N VAL A 145 13.23 -5.54 3.29
CA VAL A 145 14.27 -4.50 3.52
C VAL A 145 13.74 -3.41 4.46
N PHE A 146 12.51 -2.97 4.24
CA PHE A 146 11.89 -1.92 5.07
C PHE A 146 11.64 -2.37 6.50
N GLY A 147 11.41 -3.65 6.74
CA GLY A 147 11.27 -4.24 8.07
C GLY A 147 12.55 -4.20 8.92
N ASN A 148 13.70 -3.96 8.31
CA ASN A 148 14.96 -3.76 9.01
C ASN A 148 15.08 -2.32 9.51
N GLU A 149 15.58 -2.13 10.74
CA GLU A 149 15.70 -0.81 11.35
C GLU A 149 16.69 0.08 10.60
N GLU A 150 17.89 -0.42 10.34
CA GLU A 150 18.99 0.37 9.76
C GLU A 150 18.75 0.71 8.29
N LYS A 151 18.09 -0.17 7.53
CA LYS A 151 17.87 -0.02 6.08
C LYS A 151 16.48 0.51 5.74
N GLY A 152 15.51 0.38 6.65
CA GLY A 152 14.11 0.65 6.42
C GLY A 152 13.52 1.64 7.42
N TRP A 153 12.58 1.18 8.24
CA TRP A 153 11.75 2.05 9.06
C TRP A 153 12.52 3.05 9.93
N GLY A 154 13.62 2.62 10.55
CA GLY A 154 14.44 3.50 11.37
C GLY A 154 15.20 4.54 10.56
N ARG A 155 15.78 4.14 9.41
CA ARG A 155 16.47 5.05 8.49
C ARG A 155 15.57 6.18 8.00
N TYR A 156 14.31 5.89 7.73
CA TYR A 156 13.33 6.86 7.24
C TYR A 156 12.52 7.54 8.34
N GLY A 157 12.77 7.21 9.60
CA GLY A 157 12.12 7.86 10.74
C GLY A 157 10.62 7.60 10.85
N VAL A 158 10.15 6.44 10.40
CA VAL A 158 8.77 6.00 10.55
C VAL A 158 8.66 4.90 11.59
N PRO A 159 7.49 4.69 12.22
CA PRO A 159 7.32 3.62 13.19
C PRO A 159 7.57 2.24 12.59
N LYS A 160 8.06 1.33 13.42
CA LYS A 160 8.19 -0.08 13.05
C LYS A 160 6.82 -0.69 12.72
N PRO A 161 6.70 -1.48 11.63
CA PRO A 161 5.47 -2.25 11.39
C PRO A 161 5.15 -3.18 12.57
N GLY A 162 3.89 -3.22 12.98
CA GLY A 162 3.41 -4.18 13.97
C GLY A 162 3.30 -5.59 13.41
N VAL A 163 3.00 -5.70 12.11
CA VAL A 163 2.92 -6.95 11.35
C VAL A 163 3.67 -6.80 10.03
N LEU A 164 4.48 -7.80 9.71
CA LEU A 164 5.20 -7.89 8.43
C LEU A 164 4.87 -9.24 7.79
N LEU A 165 4.23 -9.21 6.61
CA LEU A 165 3.88 -10.38 5.84
C LEU A 165 4.59 -10.37 4.48
N LEU A 166 5.38 -11.39 4.22
CA LEU A 166 6.13 -11.56 2.98
C LEU A 166 5.61 -12.77 2.23
N ALA A 167 5.02 -12.54 1.06
CA ALA A 167 4.56 -13.61 0.20
C ALA A 167 5.53 -13.79 -0.98
N TYR A 168 6.12 -14.99 -1.10
CA TYR A 168 7.11 -15.38 -2.12
C TYR A 168 8.07 -14.23 -2.52
N PRO A 169 8.81 -13.65 -1.54
CA PRO A 169 9.76 -12.59 -1.84
C PRO A 169 10.85 -13.11 -2.78
N ILE A 170 11.33 -12.23 -3.66
CA ILE A 170 12.52 -12.53 -4.46
C ILE A 170 13.72 -12.42 -3.52
N ASN A 171 14.37 -13.54 -3.27
CA ASN A 171 15.61 -13.59 -2.50
C ASN A 171 16.79 -13.74 -3.48
N ASN A 172 17.64 -12.74 -3.54
CA ASN A 172 18.93 -12.78 -4.23
C ASN A 172 20.05 -13.08 -3.23
#